data_4b1c8c076767dce933e6e81718d7cae6
#
_entry.id   4b1c8c076767dce933e6e81718d7cae6
#
_cell.length_a   1.000
_cell.length_b   1.000
_cell.length_c   1.000
_cell.angle_alpha   90.00
_cell.angle_beta   90.00
_cell.angle_gamma   90.00
#
_symmetry.space_group_name_H-M   'P 1'
#
loop_
_entity.id
_entity.type
_entity.pdbx_description
1 polymer ?
#
loop_
_entity_poly.entity_id
_entity_poly.type
_entity_poly.pdbx_seq_one_letter_code
_entity_poly.pdbx_strand_id
1 'polypeptide(L)'
;MFNHPNFSNSEIAFAGKSNADLTRAYWLFKAISSNLLVKIGPPITTFAMAIGLPVAPIIRATIFRHFCGGESIDACNQTIQELAKYNIGTILDYSAEGAETETSFDATTKETIATIARAKGDDKISFAVFKVTGIASITLLEKMDAGGSLSPAEQAAFKRVSDRMYEICKAAHQANVRIFIDAEESWIQKTIDALAFQMMAHFNKADAIVYNTYQFYRHDRLAAMQSAHEKLKAAGLFFG
;
A
#
# COMPACT_ATOMS: atom_id res chain seq x y z
N MET A 1 -6.99 20.58 28.25
CA MET A 1 -6.23 21.26 27.16
C MET A 1 -5.55 20.19 26.34
N PHE A 2 -5.91 20.03 25.08
CA PHE A 2 -5.15 19.17 24.18
C PHE A 2 -3.84 19.89 23.86
N ASN A 3 -2.71 19.35 24.33
CA ASN A 3 -1.41 19.83 23.88
C ASN A 3 -1.26 19.49 22.39
N HIS A 4 -1.25 20.49 21.54
CA HIS A 4 -0.97 20.29 20.13
C HIS A 4 0.46 19.70 19.97
N PRO A 5 0.65 18.68 19.11
CA PRO A 5 1.97 18.13 18.86
C PRO A 5 2.93 19.22 18.36
N ASN A 6 4.13 19.24 18.92
CA ASN A 6 5.17 20.15 18.46
C ASN A 6 5.98 19.49 17.34
N PHE A 7 5.64 19.81 16.09
CA PHE A 7 6.32 19.28 14.90
C PHE A 7 7.73 19.85 14.68
N SER A 8 8.15 20.87 15.44
CA SER A 8 9.49 21.45 15.35
C SER A 8 10.51 20.75 16.25
N ASN A 9 10.07 19.82 17.09
CA ASN A 9 10.98 19.08 17.99
C ASN A 9 11.60 17.88 17.23
N SER A 10 12.77 18.13 16.64
CA SER A 10 13.52 17.13 15.89
C SER A 10 14.12 16.03 16.79
N GLU A 11 14.38 16.31 18.05
CA GLU A 11 14.89 15.31 19.01
C GLU A 11 13.87 14.19 19.22
N ILE A 12 12.60 14.55 19.44
CA ILE A 12 11.51 13.58 19.55
C ILE A 12 11.26 12.89 18.22
N ALA A 13 11.21 13.65 17.11
CA ALA A 13 10.92 13.10 15.78
C ALA A 13 11.94 12.04 15.33
N PHE A 14 13.21 12.18 15.74
CA PHE A 14 14.28 11.26 15.37
C PHE A 14 14.80 10.39 16.54
N ALA A 15 14.10 10.33 17.65
CA ALA A 15 14.50 9.55 18.83
C ALA A 15 14.79 8.07 18.51
N GLY A 16 14.08 7.49 17.52
CA GLY A 16 14.27 6.12 17.05
C GLY A 16 15.39 5.93 16.01
N LYS A 17 16.20 6.96 15.71
CA LYS A 17 17.24 6.91 14.69
C LYS A 17 18.62 7.12 15.29
N SER A 18 19.59 6.30 14.89
CA SER A 18 20.99 6.53 15.26
C SER A 18 21.59 7.69 14.43
N ASN A 19 22.68 8.30 14.93
CA ASN A 19 23.40 9.33 14.18
C ASN A 19 23.91 8.80 12.81
N ALA A 20 24.26 7.52 12.72
CA ALA A 20 24.64 6.90 11.46
C ALA A 20 23.46 6.82 10.48
N ASP A 21 22.24 6.50 10.97
CA ASP A 21 21.03 6.48 10.15
C ASP A 21 20.66 7.88 9.66
N LEU A 22 20.77 8.89 10.52
CA LEU A 22 20.52 10.28 10.16
C LEU A 22 21.52 10.80 9.12
N THR A 23 22.81 10.49 9.29
CA THR A 23 23.86 10.87 8.33
C THR A 23 23.62 10.21 6.98
N ARG A 24 23.27 8.92 6.96
CA ARG A 24 22.93 8.21 5.72
C ARG A 24 21.71 8.83 5.05
N ALA A 25 20.64 9.12 5.79
CA ALA A 25 19.45 9.77 5.29
C ALA A 25 19.77 11.15 4.68
N TYR A 26 20.58 11.97 5.37
CA TYR A 26 20.99 13.27 4.87
C TYR A 26 21.67 13.18 3.50
N TRP A 27 22.65 12.28 3.35
CA TRP A 27 23.37 12.12 2.08
C TRP A 27 22.47 11.53 0.99
N LEU A 28 21.58 10.60 1.34
CA LEU A 28 20.61 10.03 0.41
C LEU A 28 19.68 11.12 -0.13
N PHE A 29 19.06 11.91 0.72
CA PHE A 29 18.16 13.00 0.28
C PHE A 29 18.90 14.11 -0.46
N LYS A 30 20.14 14.41 -0.09
CA LYS A 30 20.98 15.33 -0.84
C LYS A 30 21.29 14.81 -2.26
N ALA A 31 21.50 13.51 -2.43
CA ALA A 31 21.67 12.91 -3.74
C ALA A 31 20.38 12.93 -4.57
N ILE A 32 19.24 12.57 -3.97
CA ILE A 32 17.93 12.57 -4.64
C ILE A 32 17.47 13.99 -5.02
N SER A 33 17.86 15.02 -4.28
CA SER A 33 17.57 16.42 -4.64
C SER A 33 18.33 16.92 -5.86
N SER A 34 19.30 16.18 -6.35
CA SER A 34 20.03 16.50 -7.59
C SER A 34 19.31 15.93 -8.81
N ASN A 35 18.70 16.80 -9.62
CA ASN A 35 18.04 16.39 -10.87
C ASN A 35 18.94 15.60 -11.83
N LEU A 36 20.25 15.90 -11.81
CA LEU A 36 21.22 15.20 -12.64
C LEU A 36 21.37 13.73 -12.15
N LEU A 37 21.57 13.52 -10.84
CA LEU A 37 21.73 12.19 -10.26
C LEU A 37 20.47 11.34 -10.43
N VAL A 38 19.29 11.93 -10.28
CA VAL A 38 18.01 11.23 -10.48
C VAL A 38 17.83 10.81 -11.94
N LYS A 39 18.27 11.61 -12.90
CA LYS A 39 18.18 11.28 -14.34
C LYS A 39 19.18 10.22 -14.80
N ILE A 40 20.43 10.30 -14.33
CA ILE A 40 21.49 9.39 -14.79
C ILE A 40 21.65 8.14 -13.92
N GLY A 41 21.24 8.21 -12.66
CA GLY A 41 21.39 7.10 -11.71
C GLY A 41 20.72 5.80 -12.16
N PRO A 42 19.42 5.77 -12.49
CA PRO A 42 18.75 4.56 -12.92
C PRO A 42 19.38 3.90 -14.16
N PRO A 43 19.62 4.60 -15.28
CA PRO A 43 20.26 3.97 -16.44
C PRO A 43 21.68 3.46 -16.16
N ILE A 44 22.48 4.16 -15.36
CA ILE A 44 23.81 3.69 -14.96
C ILE A 44 23.70 2.41 -14.11
N THR A 45 22.78 2.39 -13.16
CA THR A 45 22.53 1.22 -12.31
C THR A 45 22.08 0.02 -13.15
N THR A 46 21.14 0.21 -14.08
CA THR A 46 20.66 -0.84 -14.98
C THR A 46 21.79 -1.37 -15.86
N PHE A 47 22.61 -0.48 -16.41
CA PHE A 47 23.78 -0.89 -17.20
C PHE A 47 24.80 -1.67 -16.35
N ALA A 48 25.11 -1.19 -15.15
CA ALA A 48 26.04 -1.88 -14.24
C ALA A 48 25.54 -3.29 -13.88
N MET A 49 24.23 -3.45 -13.65
CA MET A 49 23.61 -4.77 -13.42
C MET A 49 23.70 -5.66 -14.66
N ALA A 50 23.48 -5.10 -15.86
CA ALA A 50 23.53 -5.86 -17.12
C ALA A 50 24.93 -6.43 -17.41
N ILE A 51 26.00 -5.75 -16.99
CA ILE A 51 27.37 -6.23 -17.12
C ILE A 51 27.87 -7.03 -15.89
N GLY A 52 26.97 -7.38 -14.97
CA GLY A 52 27.27 -8.24 -13.83
C GLY A 52 27.98 -7.57 -12.65
N LEU A 53 28.01 -6.24 -12.57
CA LEU A 53 28.57 -5.56 -11.40
C LEU A 53 27.67 -5.74 -10.18
N PRO A 54 28.23 -6.01 -8.98
CA PRO A 54 27.46 -6.27 -7.76
C PRO A 54 26.95 -4.97 -7.12
N VAL A 55 26.00 -4.27 -7.78
CA VAL A 55 25.41 -3.03 -7.27
C VAL A 55 24.32 -3.28 -6.21
N ALA A 56 23.73 -4.47 -6.19
CA ALA A 56 22.65 -4.81 -5.26
C ALA A 56 23.01 -4.61 -3.78
N PRO A 57 24.19 -4.99 -3.27
CA PRO A 57 24.58 -4.72 -1.88
C PRO A 57 24.62 -3.23 -1.54
N ILE A 58 25.03 -2.39 -2.49
CA ILE A 58 25.09 -0.93 -2.29
C ILE A 58 23.67 -0.37 -2.20
N ILE A 59 22.77 -0.78 -3.10
CA ILE A 59 21.36 -0.37 -3.09
C ILE A 59 20.69 -0.81 -1.78
N ARG A 60 20.93 -2.05 -1.34
CA ARG A 60 20.41 -2.56 -0.06
C ARG A 60 20.86 -1.74 1.13
N ALA A 61 22.16 -1.44 1.21
CA ALA A 61 22.74 -0.70 2.33
C ALA A 61 22.33 0.78 2.38
N THR A 62 21.89 1.34 1.26
CA THR A 62 21.57 2.76 1.13
C THR A 62 20.09 3.01 0.95
N ILE A 63 19.58 2.94 -0.28
CA ILE A 63 18.22 3.31 -0.65
C ILE A 63 17.21 2.34 -0.02
N PHE A 64 17.39 1.04 -0.24
CA PHE A 64 16.46 0.03 0.23
C PHE A 64 16.29 0.07 1.77
N ARG A 65 17.38 0.08 2.52
CA ARG A 65 17.34 0.16 3.98
C ARG A 65 16.62 1.40 4.51
N HIS A 66 16.54 2.48 3.74
CA HIS A 66 15.85 3.69 4.16
C HIS A 66 14.33 3.62 3.92
N PHE A 67 13.91 3.04 2.81
CA PHE A 67 12.52 3.06 2.37
C PHE A 67 11.77 1.74 2.62
N CYS A 68 12.48 0.62 2.77
CA CYS A 68 11.87 -0.69 2.88
C CYS A 68 12.11 -1.31 4.26
N GLY A 69 11.10 -1.98 4.80
CA GLY A 69 11.17 -2.69 6.07
C GLY A 69 11.98 -3.98 6.00
N GLY A 70 11.98 -4.65 4.82
CA GLY A 70 12.67 -5.91 4.58
C GLY A 70 12.39 -6.43 3.17
N GLU A 71 13.18 -7.42 2.71
CA GLU A 71 13.01 -8.08 1.39
C GLU A 71 11.97 -9.23 1.43
N SER A 72 11.49 -9.57 2.62
CA SER A 72 10.44 -10.58 2.84
C SER A 72 9.67 -10.25 4.12
N ILE A 73 8.53 -10.91 4.30
CA ILE A 73 7.71 -10.77 5.52
C ILE A 73 8.56 -11.05 6.77
N ASP A 74 9.38 -12.10 6.75
CA ASP A 74 10.25 -12.45 7.89
C ASP A 74 11.36 -11.42 8.12
N ALA A 75 11.93 -10.87 7.06
CA ALA A 75 12.95 -9.83 7.16
C ALA A 75 12.41 -8.52 7.78
N CYS A 76 11.11 -8.25 7.68
CA CYS A 76 10.46 -7.10 8.30
C CYS A 76 10.38 -7.19 9.83
N ASN A 77 10.53 -8.38 10.43
CA ASN A 77 10.36 -8.57 11.87
C ASN A 77 11.27 -7.67 12.71
N GLN A 78 12.52 -7.45 12.30
CA GLN A 78 13.41 -6.54 13.00
C GLN A 78 12.86 -5.13 13.02
N THR A 79 12.44 -4.60 11.87
CA THR A 79 11.88 -3.25 11.75
C THR A 79 10.59 -3.10 12.55
N ILE A 80 9.71 -4.11 12.55
CA ILE A 80 8.49 -4.14 13.37
C ILE A 80 8.84 -4.00 14.85
N GLN A 81 9.80 -4.77 15.35
CA GLN A 81 10.21 -4.71 16.76
C GLN A 81 10.90 -3.38 17.12
N GLU A 82 11.67 -2.82 16.21
CA GLU A 82 12.32 -1.52 16.44
C GLU A 82 11.29 -0.38 16.53
N LEU A 83 10.30 -0.34 15.66
CA LEU A 83 9.22 0.64 15.68
C LEU A 83 8.31 0.48 16.91
N ALA A 84 8.00 -0.75 17.29
CA ALA A 84 7.19 -1.06 18.46
C ALA A 84 7.77 -0.52 19.77
N LYS A 85 9.10 -0.38 19.90
CA LYS A 85 9.77 0.25 21.07
C LYS A 85 9.33 1.70 21.29
N TYR A 86 8.86 2.34 20.24
CA TYR A 86 8.39 3.74 20.23
C TYR A 86 6.87 3.85 20.13
N ASN A 87 6.14 2.75 20.38
CA ASN A 87 4.69 2.64 20.23
C ASN A 87 4.20 2.99 18.81
N ILE A 88 5.01 2.67 17.79
CA ILE A 88 4.67 2.84 16.38
C ILE A 88 4.27 1.48 15.84
N GLY A 89 2.99 1.35 15.46
CA GLY A 89 2.48 0.19 14.73
C GLY A 89 2.97 0.19 13.28
N THR A 90 3.01 -0.99 12.67
CA THR A 90 3.44 -1.16 11.28
C THR A 90 2.28 -1.62 10.40
N ILE A 91 2.44 -1.39 9.11
CA ILE A 91 1.60 -1.93 8.05
C ILE A 91 2.53 -2.67 7.10
N LEU A 92 2.26 -3.95 6.84
CA LEU A 92 3.00 -4.72 5.86
C LEU A 92 2.36 -4.47 4.49
N ASP A 93 3.15 -3.87 3.60
CA ASP A 93 2.78 -3.61 2.21
C ASP A 93 3.70 -4.41 1.28
N TYR A 94 3.09 -5.20 0.40
CA TYR A 94 3.77 -5.86 -0.70
C TYR A 94 3.68 -4.98 -1.94
N SER A 95 4.69 -4.13 -2.12
CA SER A 95 4.74 -3.16 -3.22
C SER A 95 5.12 -3.84 -4.54
N ALA A 96 4.20 -4.63 -5.11
CA ALA A 96 4.31 -5.13 -6.46
C ALA A 96 3.56 -4.18 -7.40
N GLU A 97 4.28 -3.25 -8.00
CA GLU A 97 3.74 -2.33 -9.00
C GLU A 97 4.14 -2.79 -10.42
N GLY A 98 3.29 -2.47 -11.42
CA GLY A 98 3.58 -2.78 -12.82
C GLY A 98 3.46 -4.26 -13.20
N ALA A 99 2.73 -5.05 -12.41
CA ALA A 99 2.33 -6.39 -12.81
C ALA A 99 1.34 -6.30 -13.98
N GLU A 100 1.58 -7.08 -15.05
CA GLU A 100 0.75 -7.03 -16.25
C GLU A 100 0.17 -8.41 -16.62
N THR A 101 0.46 -9.46 -15.84
CA THR A 101 0.03 -10.83 -16.15
C THR A 101 -0.87 -11.40 -15.07
N GLU A 102 -1.77 -12.27 -15.45
CA GLU A 102 -2.64 -12.99 -14.50
C GLU A 102 -1.84 -13.75 -13.44
N THR A 103 -0.71 -14.35 -13.84
CA THR A 103 0.19 -15.05 -12.90
C THR A 103 0.77 -14.12 -11.85
N SER A 104 1.17 -12.89 -12.24
CA SER A 104 1.69 -11.90 -11.29
C SER A 104 0.59 -11.35 -10.39
N PHE A 105 -0.62 -11.13 -10.89
CA PHE A 105 -1.78 -10.74 -10.07
C PHE A 105 -2.14 -11.80 -9.03
N ASP A 106 -2.10 -13.09 -9.41
CA ASP A 106 -2.34 -14.20 -8.48
C ASP A 106 -1.22 -14.31 -7.44
N ALA A 107 0.03 -14.06 -7.83
CA ALA A 107 1.16 -14.03 -6.91
C ALA A 107 1.02 -12.90 -5.88
N THR A 108 0.68 -11.69 -6.33
CA THR A 108 0.42 -10.53 -5.44
C THR A 108 -0.74 -10.82 -4.48
N THR A 109 -1.82 -11.44 -4.97
CA THR A 109 -2.95 -11.85 -4.13
C THR A 109 -2.51 -12.79 -3.00
N LYS A 110 -1.70 -13.82 -3.33
CA LYS A 110 -1.18 -14.78 -2.36
C LYS A 110 -0.26 -14.12 -1.33
N GLU A 111 0.61 -13.23 -1.77
CA GLU A 111 1.53 -12.52 -0.88
C GLU A 111 0.77 -11.56 0.06
N THR A 112 -0.24 -10.84 -0.45
CA THR A 112 -1.13 -10.02 0.39
C THR A 112 -1.84 -10.87 1.46
N ILE A 113 -2.33 -12.05 1.10
CA ILE A 113 -2.93 -12.98 2.07
C ILE A 113 -1.88 -13.45 3.10
N ALA A 114 -0.64 -13.65 2.70
CA ALA A 114 0.45 -14.00 3.62
C ALA A 114 0.78 -12.85 4.59
N THR A 115 0.76 -11.57 4.15
CA THR A 115 0.92 -10.42 5.06
C THR A 115 -0.23 -10.34 6.07
N ILE A 116 -1.46 -10.62 5.66
CA ILE A 116 -2.62 -10.71 6.57
C ILE A 116 -2.42 -11.83 7.60
N ALA A 117 -2.00 -13.00 7.16
CA ALA A 117 -1.72 -14.12 8.06
C ALA A 117 -0.62 -13.79 9.08
N ARG A 118 0.42 -13.06 8.66
CA ARG A 118 1.49 -12.57 9.56
C ARG A 118 0.98 -11.54 10.58
N ALA A 119 0.03 -10.69 10.19
CA ALA A 119 -0.54 -9.67 11.06
C ALA A 119 -1.50 -10.23 12.11
N LYS A 120 -2.03 -11.44 11.88
CA LYS A 120 -3.02 -12.05 12.77
C LYS A 120 -2.51 -12.18 14.21
N GLY A 121 -3.18 -11.52 15.14
CA GLY A 121 -2.87 -11.60 16.58
C GLY A 121 -1.59 -10.85 16.99
N ASP A 122 -0.98 -10.07 16.11
CA ASP A 122 0.19 -9.23 16.41
C ASP A 122 -0.25 -7.75 16.49
N ASP A 123 -0.34 -7.23 17.70
CA ASP A 123 -0.75 -5.84 17.99
C ASP A 123 0.22 -4.78 17.45
N LYS A 124 1.43 -5.19 17.05
CA LYS A 124 2.42 -4.33 16.40
C LYS A 124 2.14 -4.12 14.92
N ILE A 125 1.29 -4.97 14.31
CA ILE A 125 0.89 -4.86 12.90
C ILE A 125 -0.59 -4.47 12.87
N SER A 126 -0.85 -3.18 12.78
CA SER A 126 -2.19 -2.63 12.96
C SER A 126 -3.12 -2.88 11.77
N PHE A 127 -2.56 -2.97 10.56
CA PHE A 127 -3.28 -3.13 9.30
C PHE A 127 -2.45 -3.95 8.30
N ALA A 128 -3.14 -4.55 7.33
CA ALA A 128 -2.56 -4.91 6.04
C ALA A 128 -3.00 -3.89 4.99
N VAL A 129 -2.35 -3.87 3.82
CA VAL A 129 -2.67 -2.97 2.72
C VAL A 129 -2.41 -3.66 1.38
N PHE A 130 -3.15 -3.29 0.34
CA PHE A 130 -2.83 -3.63 -1.04
C PHE A 130 -3.31 -2.57 -2.01
N LYS A 131 -2.67 -2.54 -3.18
CA LYS A 131 -3.05 -1.71 -4.33
C LYS A 131 -3.84 -2.55 -5.33
N VAL A 132 -4.89 -1.98 -5.90
CA VAL A 132 -5.72 -2.69 -6.89
C VAL A 132 -4.94 -2.96 -8.17
N THR A 133 -4.00 -2.06 -8.56
CA THR A 133 -3.11 -2.29 -9.70
C THR A 133 -2.12 -3.44 -9.50
N GLY A 134 -1.89 -3.89 -8.28
CA GLY A 134 -1.14 -5.12 -7.99
C GLY A 134 -1.88 -6.42 -8.33
N ILE A 135 -3.22 -6.36 -8.47
CA ILE A 135 -4.10 -7.52 -8.75
C ILE A 135 -4.95 -7.36 -10.00
N ALA A 136 -4.76 -6.26 -10.74
CA ALA A 136 -5.56 -5.87 -11.91
C ALA A 136 -4.71 -5.13 -12.94
N SER A 137 -5.04 -5.30 -14.23
CA SER A 137 -4.48 -4.47 -15.30
C SER A 137 -4.96 -3.03 -15.18
N ILE A 138 -4.03 -2.07 -15.20
CA ILE A 138 -4.34 -0.64 -15.16
C ILE A 138 -5.22 -0.22 -16.35
N THR A 139 -4.97 -0.75 -17.54
CA THR A 139 -5.75 -0.44 -18.75
C THR A 139 -7.20 -0.92 -18.64
N LEU A 140 -7.44 -2.03 -17.94
CA LEU A 140 -8.80 -2.51 -17.65
C LEU A 140 -9.52 -1.58 -16.67
N LEU A 141 -8.83 -1.15 -15.62
CA LEU A 141 -9.37 -0.21 -14.63
C LEU A 141 -9.67 1.16 -15.25
N GLU A 142 -8.78 1.68 -16.10
CA GLU A 142 -8.97 2.93 -16.86
C GLU A 142 -10.22 2.87 -17.76
N LYS A 143 -10.38 1.77 -18.48
CA LYS A 143 -11.54 1.58 -19.35
C LYS A 143 -12.85 1.55 -18.57
N MET A 144 -12.85 0.88 -17.40
CA MET A 144 -13.97 0.84 -16.48
C MET A 144 -14.29 2.22 -15.91
N ASP A 145 -13.27 2.94 -15.46
CA ASP A 145 -13.41 4.27 -14.86
C ASP A 145 -13.99 5.30 -15.87
N ALA A 146 -13.58 5.18 -17.13
CA ALA A 146 -14.10 5.98 -18.24
C ALA A 146 -15.52 5.58 -18.67
N GLY A 147 -16.13 4.53 -18.09
CA GLY A 147 -17.46 4.04 -18.50
C GLY A 147 -17.46 3.30 -19.84
N GLY A 148 -16.31 2.78 -20.26
CA GLY A 148 -16.16 2.05 -21.52
C GLY A 148 -16.83 0.66 -21.48
N SER A 149 -17.40 0.25 -22.62
CA SER A 149 -17.97 -1.10 -22.75
C SER A 149 -16.88 -2.17 -22.76
N LEU A 150 -17.00 -3.17 -21.91
CA LEU A 150 -16.08 -4.30 -21.85
C LEU A 150 -16.46 -5.39 -22.83
N SER A 151 -15.48 -5.92 -23.54
CA SER A 151 -15.61 -7.18 -24.30
C SER A 151 -15.83 -8.37 -23.34
N PRO A 152 -16.31 -9.52 -23.83
CA PRO A 152 -16.47 -10.71 -22.98
C PRO A 152 -15.17 -11.15 -22.26
N ALA A 153 -14.02 -11.01 -22.91
CA ALA A 153 -12.72 -11.30 -22.31
C ALA A 153 -12.37 -10.33 -21.19
N GLU A 154 -12.62 -9.03 -21.36
CA GLU A 154 -12.39 -8.00 -20.34
C GLU A 154 -13.38 -8.14 -19.18
N GLN A 155 -14.64 -8.52 -19.43
CA GLN A 155 -15.60 -8.84 -18.37
C GLN A 155 -15.11 -10.02 -17.51
N ALA A 156 -14.60 -11.08 -18.13
CA ALA A 156 -14.01 -12.19 -17.43
C ALA A 156 -12.75 -11.79 -16.64
N ALA A 157 -11.92 -10.90 -17.17
CA ALA A 157 -10.77 -10.33 -16.48
C ALA A 157 -11.20 -9.51 -15.26
N PHE A 158 -12.19 -8.62 -15.41
CA PHE A 158 -12.70 -7.81 -14.29
C PHE A 158 -13.34 -8.67 -13.19
N LYS A 159 -14.01 -9.76 -13.59
CA LYS A 159 -14.51 -10.73 -12.62
C LYS A 159 -13.37 -11.33 -11.79
N ARG A 160 -12.25 -11.71 -12.41
CA ARG A 160 -11.08 -12.21 -11.67
C ARG A 160 -10.50 -11.17 -10.69
N VAL A 161 -10.49 -9.89 -11.08
CA VAL A 161 -10.11 -8.79 -10.16
C VAL A 161 -11.03 -8.77 -8.93
N SER A 162 -12.35 -8.82 -9.15
CA SER A 162 -13.33 -8.86 -8.06
C SER A 162 -13.17 -10.11 -7.17
N ASP A 163 -12.89 -11.25 -7.77
CA ASP A 163 -12.67 -12.52 -7.05
C ASP A 163 -11.39 -12.43 -6.17
N ARG A 164 -10.27 -11.92 -6.70
CA ARG A 164 -9.02 -11.70 -5.93
C ARG A 164 -9.24 -10.75 -4.77
N MET A 165 -9.90 -9.64 -5.03
CA MET A 165 -10.21 -8.64 -4.00
C MET A 165 -11.10 -9.24 -2.90
N TYR A 166 -12.08 -10.03 -3.28
CA TYR A 166 -12.93 -10.75 -2.34
C TYR A 166 -12.12 -11.73 -1.47
N GLU A 167 -11.23 -12.54 -2.05
CA GLU A 167 -10.40 -13.49 -1.28
C GLU A 167 -9.44 -12.78 -0.32
N ILE A 168 -8.84 -11.66 -0.73
CA ILE A 168 -8.01 -10.82 0.18
C ILE A 168 -8.86 -10.31 1.35
N CYS A 169 -10.00 -9.67 1.08
CA CYS A 169 -10.85 -9.10 2.13
C CYS A 169 -11.46 -10.19 3.03
N LYS A 170 -11.78 -11.36 2.49
CA LYS A 170 -12.24 -12.53 3.24
C LYS A 170 -11.15 -13.05 4.19
N ALA A 171 -9.91 -13.14 3.72
CA ALA A 171 -8.78 -13.53 4.57
C ALA A 171 -8.58 -12.53 5.71
N ALA A 172 -8.67 -11.23 5.45
CA ALA A 172 -8.59 -10.17 6.44
C ALA A 172 -9.71 -10.29 7.48
N HIS A 173 -10.94 -10.48 7.03
CA HIS A 173 -12.11 -10.67 7.90
C HIS A 173 -11.96 -11.93 8.78
N GLN A 174 -11.55 -13.06 8.22
CA GLN A 174 -11.35 -14.31 8.97
C GLN A 174 -10.18 -14.22 9.98
N ALA A 175 -9.17 -13.44 9.67
CA ALA A 175 -8.04 -13.20 10.55
C ALA A 175 -8.30 -12.12 11.61
N ASN A 176 -9.39 -11.38 11.49
CA ASN A 176 -9.68 -10.15 12.25
C ASN A 176 -8.54 -9.13 12.13
N VAL A 177 -8.04 -8.95 10.91
CA VAL A 177 -6.99 -7.98 10.55
C VAL A 177 -7.62 -6.90 9.68
N ARG A 178 -7.48 -5.65 10.07
CA ARG A 178 -7.95 -4.52 9.28
C ARG A 178 -7.11 -4.40 8.01
N ILE A 179 -7.77 -4.06 6.89
CA ILE A 179 -7.09 -3.95 5.59
C ILE A 179 -7.45 -2.66 4.88
N PHE A 180 -6.43 -1.96 4.38
CA PHE A 180 -6.61 -0.83 3.49
C PHE A 180 -6.63 -1.27 2.02
N ILE A 181 -7.56 -0.72 1.27
CA ILE A 181 -7.53 -0.66 -0.19
C ILE A 181 -6.94 0.69 -0.54
N ASP A 182 -5.74 0.70 -1.08
CA ASP A 182 -5.00 1.95 -1.29
C ASP A 182 -5.57 2.76 -2.46
N ALA A 183 -5.57 4.09 -2.32
CA ALA A 183 -5.98 5.00 -3.37
C ALA A 183 -4.83 5.21 -4.35
N GLU A 184 -5.17 5.19 -5.63
CA GLU A 184 -4.18 5.23 -6.69
C GLU A 184 -4.44 6.41 -7.66
N GLU A 185 -4.14 6.28 -8.94
CA GLU A 185 -4.28 7.34 -9.92
C GLU A 185 -5.73 7.78 -10.10
N SER A 186 -5.89 9.07 -10.32
CA SER A 186 -7.22 9.71 -10.38
C SER A 186 -8.13 9.16 -11.47
N TRP A 187 -7.57 8.60 -12.53
CA TRP A 187 -8.31 8.07 -13.69
C TRP A 187 -8.72 6.59 -13.57
N ILE A 188 -8.39 5.95 -12.43
CA ILE A 188 -8.87 4.61 -12.06
C ILE A 188 -9.62 4.62 -10.72
N GLN A 189 -9.63 5.75 -10.02
CA GLN A 189 -10.06 5.83 -8.62
C GLN A 189 -11.55 5.56 -8.42
N LYS A 190 -12.42 5.91 -9.36
CA LYS A 190 -13.86 5.61 -9.23
C LYS A 190 -14.11 4.10 -9.26
N THR A 191 -13.38 3.38 -10.10
CA THR A 191 -13.45 1.92 -10.16
C THR A 191 -12.95 1.29 -8.87
N ILE A 192 -11.83 1.79 -8.33
CA ILE A 192 -11.30 1.35 -7.02
C ILE A 192 -12.31 1.62 -5.90
N ASP A 193 -12.86 2.83 -5.84
CA ASP A 193 -13.87 3.19 -4.84
C ASP A 193 -15.12 2.30 -4.91
N ALA A 194 -15.57 1.96 -6.12
CA ALA A 194 -16.72 1.08 -6.30
C ALA A 194 -16.45 -0.34 -5.79
N LEU A 195 -15.27 -0.88 -6.10
CA LEU A 195 -14.83 -2.19 -5.59
C LEU A 195 -14.67 -2.18 -4.07
N ALA A 196 -14.02 -1.15 -3.52
CA ALA A 196 -13.86 -0.98 -2.06
C ALA A 196 -15.21 -0.90 -1.36
N PHE A 197 -16.16 -0.14 -1.91
CA PHE A 197 -17.51 -0.05 -1.39
C PHE A 197 -18.22 -1.40 -1.35
N GLN A 198 -18.10 -2.21 -2.41
CA GLN A 198 -18.66 -3.56 -2.44
C GLN A 198 -18.06 -4.46 -1.36
N MET A 199 -16.73 -4.38 -1.15
CA MET A 199 -16.06 -5.16 -0.10
C MET A 199 -16.48 -4.70 1.30
N MET A 200 -16.56 -3.40 1.55
CA MET A 200 -17.09 -2.87 2.81
C MET A 200 -18.53 -3.33 3.05
N ALA A 201 -19.39 -3.26 2.04
CA ALA A 201 -20.78 -3.72 2.15
C ALA A 201 -20.89 -5.22 2.45
N HIS A 202 -19.93 -6.01 2.01
CA HIS A 202 -19.93 -7.46 2.26
C HIS A 202 -19.37 -7.82 3.63
N PHE A 203 -18.27 -7.19 4.06
CA PHE A 203 -17.49 -7.62 5.23
C PHE A 203 -17.67 -6.76 6.48
N ASN A 204 -18.04 -5.47 6.36
CA ASN A 204 -18.14 -4.54 7.49
C ASN A 204 -19.53 -4.58 8.16
N LYS A 205 -19.97 -5.77 8.62
CA LYS A 205 -21.29 -5.96 9.22
C LYS A 205 -21.30 -5.81 10.74
N ALA A 206 -20.26 -6.26 11.41
CA ALA A 206 -20.11 -6.20 12.87
C ALA A 206 -19.07 -5.16 13.30
N ASP A 207 -18.02 -5.01 12.48
CA ASP A 207 -16.93 -4.07 12.67
C ASP A 207 -16.41 -3.59 11.31
N ALA A 208 -15.66 -2.47 11.30
CA ALA A 208 -14.91 -2.03 10.12
C ALA A 208 -13.62 -2.86 9.99
N ILE A 209 -13.59 -3.79 9.04
CA ILE A 209 -12.42 -4.59 8.67
C ILE A 209 -11.80 -4.09 7.37
N VAL A 210 -12.63 -3.80 6.38
CA VAL A 210 -12.20 -3.27 5.07
C VAL A 210 -12.27 -1.75 5.10
N TYR A 211 -11.21 -1.10 4.71
CA TYR A 211 -11.08 0.36 4.65
C TYR A 211 -10.71 0.79 3.24
N ASN A 212 -11.32 1.88 2.78
CA ASN A 212 -10.87 2.61 1.60
C ASN A 212 -9.96 3.76 2.02
N THR A 213 -9.08 4.24 1.15
CA THR A 213 -8.25 5.42 1.40
C THR A 213 -8.65 6.57 0.48
N TYR A 214 -8.49 7.82 0.96
CA TYR A 214 -8.96 9.01 0.25
C TYR A 214 -7.86 10.08 0.16
N GLN A 215 -7.51 10.47 -1.05
CA GLN A 215 -6.49 11.49 -1.34
C GLN A 215 -7.09 12.91 -1.21
N PHE A 216 -7.21 13.44 0.00
CA PHE A 216 -7.92 14.70 0.27
C PHE A 216 -7.28 15.97 -0.29
N TYR A 217 -6.15 15.90 -0.95
CA TYR A 217 -5.65 17.01 -1.76
C TYR A 217 -6.50 17.26 -3.03
N ARG A 218 -7.38 16.31 -3.41
CA ARG A 218 -8.34 16.47 -4.52
C ARG A 218 -9.66 17.02 -3.98
N HIS A 219 -10.27 17.92 -4.74
CA HIS A 219 -11.52 18.62 -4.36
C HIS A 219 -12.74 17.70 -4.24
N ASP A 220 -12.77 16.61 -5.00
CA ASP A 220 -13.91 15.69 -5.09
C ASP A 220 -13.94 14.62 -3.99
N ARG A 221 -12.83 14.40 -3.28
CA ARG A 221 -12.68 13.23 -2.40
C ARG A 221 -13.49 13.30 -1.10
N LEU A 222 -13.66 14.49 -0.54
CA LEU A 222 -14.47 14.66 0.67
C LEU A 222 -15.93 14.29 0.40
N ALA A 223 -16.51 14.77 -0.70
CA ALA A 223 -17.89 14.47 -1.08
C ALA A 223 -18.07 12.97 -1.39
N ALA A 224 -17.09 12.34 -2.06
CA ALA A 224 -17.10 10.91 -2.34
C ALA A 224 -17.10 10.09 -1.04
N MET A 225 -16.23 10.42 -0.08
CA MET A 225 -16.16 9.77 1.22
C MET A 225 -17.49 9.93 2.00
N GLN A 226 -18.03 11.14 2.08
CA GLN A 226 -19.29 11.41 2.77
C GLN A 226 -20.44 10.59 2.16
N SER A 227 -20.54 10.54 0.82
CA SER A 227 -21.56 9.74 0.12
C SER A 227 -21.42 8.25 0.42
N ALA A 228 -20.20 7.71 0.43
CA ALA A 228 -19.97 6.30 0.76
C ALA A 228 -20.35 6.00 2.24
N HIS A 229 -19.95 6.86 3.16
CA HIS A 229 -20.28 6.76 4.57
C HIS A 229 -21.80 6.75 4.79
N GLU A 230 -22.52 7.71 4.21
CA GLU A 230 -23.99 7.81 4.36
C GLU A 230 -24.70 6.57 3.81
N LYS A 231 -24.28 6.05 2.66
CA LYS A 231 -24.87 4.85 2.06
C LYS A 231 -24.67 3.60 2.94
N LEU A 232 -23.46 3.40 3.44
CA LEU A 232 -23.17 2.27 4.32
C LEU A 232 -23.91 2.40 5.65
N LYS A 233 -23.92 3.60 6.26
CA LYS A 233 -24.68 3.88 7.48
C LYS A 233 -26.18 3.63 7.31
N ALA A 234 -26.77 4.07 6.20
CA ALA A 234 -28.17 3.82 5.90
C ALA A 234 -28.50 2.32 5.73
N ALA A 235 -27.52 1.52 5.31
CA ALA A 235 -27.61 0.06 5.23
C ALA A 235 -27.30 -0.65 6.57
N GLY A 236 -27.00 0.06 7.65
CA GLY A 236 -26.63 -0.52 8.94
C GLY A 236 -25.23 -1.15 8.95
N LEU A 237 -24.33 -0.69 8.08
CA LEU A 237 -22.98 -1.22 7.89
C LEU A 237 -21.93 -0.23 8.40
N PHE A 238 -20.75 -0.75 8.76
CA PHE A 238 -19.63 0.06 9.21
C PHE A 238 -18.84 0.61 8.03
N PHE A 239 -18.53 1.90 8.11
CA PHE A 239 -17.63 2.56 7.16
C PHE A 239 -16.19 2.44 7.64
N GLY A 240 -15.33 2.02 6.77
CA GLY A 240 -13.88 1.94 6.99
C GLY A 240 -13.11 2.92 6.12
#